data_5365b91867093969194e0733b5c71964
#
_entry.id   5365b91867093969194e0733b5c71964
#
_cell.length_a   1.000
_cell.length_b   1.000
_cell.length_c   1.000
_cell.angle_alpha   90.00
_cell.angle_beta   90.00
_cell.angle_gamma   90.00
#
_symmetry.space_group_name_H-M   'P 1'
#
loop_
_entity.id
_entity.type
_entity.pdbx_description
1 polymer ?
#
loop_
_entity_poly.entity_id
_entity_poly.type
_entity_poly.pdbx_seq_one_letter_code
_entity_poly.pdbx_strand_id
1 'polypeptide(L)'
;MLPSPLTALDPARFETPVILKALATASRELAELKGLAASIPHAGILIDALGMQEAKDSSAIENIVTTHDELFRDAALLDGADSPAAKEVLRYRQALRVGYEAVSRTGLLTVNDILSVQNALEQNDAGFRKVPGTLLRDNFGRTVYTPPAPDAIPALMGDLERFINGDVDFAADPLIRMALIHHQFESVHPFYDGNGRTGRIVNVLYLLTQRLLDIPILYMSRQIVRTKDTYYRLLQAVREENAWEAWVEYMLGAVAVTAREGIVAVSAIRDALLTTKHLIRANHKAMYSQDLINSLFTHPYTKIQFIEQELGVSRITATKYLEVLAADGILSKQRIGRSNYYINLPLTSILTADAEGAVAAPRASPSSPA
;
A
#
# COMPACT_ATOMS: atom_id res chain seq x y z
N MET A 1 -13.70 28.04 1.77
CA MET A 1 -14.59 27.67 2.89
C MET A 1 -13.85 26.64 3.74
N LEU A 2 -13.95 26.68 5.07
CA LEU A 2 -13.32 25.65 5.90
C LEU A 2 -14.11 24.32 5.77
N PRO A 3 -13.43 23.16 5.71
CA PRO A 3 -14.10 21.88 5.81
C PRO A 3 -14.86 21.79 7.13
N SER A 4 -16.08 21.29 7.10
CA SER A 4 -16.88 21.08 8.32
C SER A 4 -16.18 20.02 9.20
N PRO A 5 -16.24 20.18 10.54
CA PRO A 5 -15.73 19.14 11.44
C PRO A 5 -16.48 17.82 11.17
N LEU A 6 -15.76 16.68 11.15
CA LEU A 6 -16.37 15.36 10.97
C LEU A 6 -17.38 15.02 12.07
N THR A 7 -17.18 15.56 13.26
CA THR A 7 -18.10 15.41 14.41
C THR A 7 -19.46 16.13 14.23
N ALA A 8 -19.58 17.00 13.22
CA ALA A 8 -20.87 17.63 12.88
C ALA A 8 -21.75 16.71 11.99
N LEU A 9 -21.22 15.62 11.48
CA LEU A 9 -21.98 14.63 10.74
C LEU A 9 -22.78 13.75 11.71
N ASP A 10 -24.01 13.42 11.30
CA ASP A 10 -24.80 12.40 12.02
C ASP A 10 -24.34 11.00 11.56
N PRO A 11 -23.79 10.16 12.46
CA PRO A 11 -23.38 8.79 12.12
C PRO A 11 -24.51 7.95 11.53
N ALA A 12 -25.77 8.16 11.95
CA ALA A 12 -26.93 7.42 11.49
C ALA A 12 -27.18 7.54 9.98
N ARG A 13 -26.69 8.60 9.33
CA ARG A 13 -26.78 8.76 7.86
C ARG A 13 -26.05 7.63 7.10
N PHE A 14 -25.10 6.95 7.74
CA PHE A 14 -24.33 5.85 7.15
C PHE A 14 -24.94 4.47 7.41
N GLU A 15 -26.06 4.39 8.09
CA GLU A 15 -26.77 3.13 8.39
C GLU A 15 -27.79 2.74 7.31
N THR A 16 -27.58 3.16 6.07
CA THR A 16 -28.46 2.77 4.96
C THR A 16 -28.22 1.31 4.54
N PRO A 17 -29.24 0.60 4.03
CA PRO A 17 -29.08 -0.78 3.56
C PRO A 17 -27.97 -0.96 2.51
N VAL A 18 -27.72 0.05 1.70
CA VAL A 18 -26.66 0.03 0.66
C VAL A 18 -25.29 0.07 1.33
N ILE A 19 -25.05 1.03 2.22
CA ILE A 19 -23.78 1.16 2.94
C ILE A 19 -23.54 -0.06 3.83
N LEU A 20 -24.55 -0.55 4.56
CA LEU A 20 -24.39 -1.72 5.43
C LEU A 20 -24.04 -3.00 4.64
N LYS A 21 -24.58 -3.18 3.43
CA LYS A 21 -24.19 -4.30 2.54
C LYS A 21 -22.76 -4.14 2.03
N ALA A 22 -22.36 -2.95 1.62
CA ALA A 22 -21.00 -2.65 1.19
C ALA A 22 -20.00 -2.86 2.33
N LEU A 23 -20.35 -2.38 3.54
CA LEU A 23 -19.57 -2.56 4.76
C LEU A 23 -19.39 -4.05 5.11
N ALA A 24 -20.46 -4.83 5.11
CA ALA A 24 -20.39 -6.27 5.40
C ALA A 24 -19.50 -7.01 4.39
N THR A 25 -19.52 -6.59 3.12
CA THR A 25 -18.64 -7.15 2.08
C THR A 25 -17.19 -6.75 2.30
N ALA A 26 -16.91 -5.46 2.51
CA ALA A 26 -15.58 -4.95 2.74
C ALA A 26 -14.93 -5.57 3.98
N SER A 27 -15.67 -5.66 5.09
CA SER A 27 -15.20 -6.24 6.35
C SER A 27 -14.84 -7.72 6.20
N ARG A 28 -15.66 -8.50 5.48
CA ARG A 28 -15.41 -9.92 5.25
C ARG A 28 -14.13 -10.14 4.42
N GLU A 29 -14.01 -9.46 3.28
CA GLU A 29 -12.84 -9.59 2.40
C GLU A 29 -11.55 -9.10 3.12
N LEU A 30 -11.65 -8.03 3.90
CA LEU A 30 -10.51 -7.52 4.69
C LEU A 30 -10.09 -8.48 5.80
N ALA A 31 -11.04 -9.09 6.50
CA ALA A 31 -10.75 -10.09 7.53
C ALA A 31 -10.14 -11.36 6.93
N GLU A 32 -10.59 -11.81 5.75
CA GLU A 32 -9.99 -12.94 5.02
C GLU A 32 -8.54 -12.61 4.60
N LEU A 33 -8.29 -11.40 4.06
CA LEU A 33 -6.95 -10.94 3.73
C LEU A 33 -6.03 -10.94 4.94
N LYS A 34 -6.48 -10.37 6.06
CA LYS A 34 -5.73 -10.36 7.33
C LYS A 34 -5.37 -11.77 7.79
N GLY A 35 -6.36 -12.67 7.82
CA GLY A 35 -6.16 -14.06 8.24
C GLY A 35 -5.18 -14.82 7.34
N LEU A 36 -5.30 -14.62 6.02
CA LEU A 36 -4.40 -15.24 5.06
C LEU A 36 -2.96 -14.73 5.17
N ALA A 37 -2.78 -13.43 5.34
CA ALA A 37 -1.46 -12.80 5.50
C ALA A 37 -0.69 -13.35 6.71
N ALA A 38 -1.39 -13.68 7.80
CA ALA A 38 -0.81 -14.31 8.98
C ALA A 38 -0.22 -15.71 8.70
N SER A 39 -0.59 -16.35 7.58
CA SER A 39 -0.02 -17.64 7.15
C SER A 39 1.37 -17.55 6.51
N ILE A 40 1.82 -16.35 6.16
CA ILE A 40 3.16 -16.11 5.59
C ILE A 40 4.17 -15.97 6.74
N PRO A 41 5.22 -16.80 6.78
CA PRO A 41 6.12 -16.87 7.94
C PRO A 41 6.88 -15.58 8.24
N HIS A 42 7.12 -14.76 7.24
CA HIS A 42 7.88 -13.51 7.37
C HIS A 42 7.07 -12.36 6.75
N ALA A 43 6.52 -11.51 7.60
CA ALA A 43 5.66 -10.38 7.20
C ALA A 43 6.35 -9.42 6.20
N GLY A 44 7.68 -9.26 6.28
CA GLY A 44 8.47 -8.45 5.37
C GLY A 44 8.29 -8.84 3.90
N ILE A 45 8.05 -10.12 3.60
CA ILE A 45 7.78 -10.59 2.23
C ILE A 45 6.58 -9.85 1.63
N LEU A 46 5.47 -9.78 2.38
CA LEU A 46 4.26 -9.11 1.91
C LEU A 46 4.40 -7.59 1.91
N ILE A 47 5.02 -7.04 2.95
CA ILE A 47 5.21 -5.59 3.08
C ILE A 47 6.07 -5.06 1.91
N ASP A 48 7.16 -5.74 1.60
CA ASP A 48 8.07 -5.30 0.53
C ASP A 48 7.51 -5.60 -0.86
N ALA A 49 6.98 -6.80 -1.10
CA ALA A 49 6.47 -7.20 -2.41
C ALA A 49 5.20 -6.42 -2.80
N LEU A 50 4.19 -6.38 -1.93
CA LEU A 50 2.93 -5.70 -2.22
C LEU A 50 3.05 -4.19 -2.03
N GLY A 51 3.87 -3.71 -1.07
CA GLY A 51 4.14 -2.29 -0.87
C GLY A 51 4.77 -1.61 -2.08
N MET A 52 5.53 -2.35 -2.90
CA MET A 52 6.06 -1.84 -4.15
C MET A 52 4.96 -1.60 -5.19
N GLN A 53 3.94 -2.47 -5.24
CA GLN A 53 2.79 -2.27 -6.14
C GLN A 53 1.97 -1.05 -5.73
N GLU A 54 1.67 -0.91 -4.42
CA GLU A 54 0.97 0.27 -3.92
C GLU A 54 1.75 1.55 -4.22
N ALA A 55 3.04 1.57 -3.97
CA ALA A 55 3.89 2.73 -4.22
C ALA A 55 3.85 3.15 -5.70
N LYS A 56 3.90 2.19 -6.62
CA LYS A 56 3.77 2.41 -8.07
C LYS A 56 2.40 2.97 -8.44
N ASP A 57 1.33 2.30 -7.99
CA ASP A 57 -0.04 2.69 -8.34
C ASP A 57 -0.43 4.03 -7.69
N SER A 58 0.01 4.28 -6.44
CA SER A 58 -0.19 5.57 -5.75
C SER A 58 0.51 6.72 -6.46
N SER A 59 1.74 6.50 -6.94
CA SER A 59 2.46 7.51 -7.72
C SER A 59 1.84 7.72 -9.11
N ALA A 60 1.27 6.69 -9.72
CA ALA A 60 0.58 6.79 -11.01
C ALA A 60 -0.70 7.66 -10.95
N ILE A 61 -1.37 7.75 -9.79
CA ILE A 61 -2.48 8.70 -9.59
C ILE A 61 -2.00 10.14 -9.81
N GLU A 62 -0.77 10.45 -9.38
CA GLU A 62 -0.12 11.76 -9.53
C GLU A 62 0.65 11.90 -10.87
N ASN A 63 0.38 11.01 -11.86
CA ASN A 63 1.02 10.96 -13.17
C ASN A 63 2.53 10.64 -13.15
N ILE A 64 3.04 10.03 -12.08
CA ILE A 64 4.41 9.53 -11.97
C ILE A 64 4.40 8.06 -12.41
N VAL A 65 4.89 7.80 -13.62
CA VAL A 65 4.80 6.48 -14.25
C VAL A 65 6.17 5.82 -14.31
N THR A 66 6.24 4.56 -13.88
CA THR A 66 7.42 3.70 -13.96
C THR A 66 7.01 2.25 -14.21
N THR A 67 7.94 1.41 -14.65
CA THR A 67 7.70 -0.01 -14.87
C THR A 67 8.07 -0.85 -13.65
N HIS A 68 7.50 -2.06 -13.53
CA HIS A 68 7.90 -2.99 -12.48
C HIS A 68 9.38 -3.37 -12.57
N ASP A 69 9.89 -3.55 -13.80
CA ASP A 69 11.29 -3.90 -14.04
C ASP A 69 12.24 -2.81 -13.53
N GLU A 70 11.98 -1.54 -13.86
CA GLU A 70 12.74 -0.41 -13.34
C GLU A 70 12.71 -0.37 -11.81
N LEU A 71 11.52 -0.55 -11.20
CA LEU A 71 11.37 -0.49 -9.76
C LEU A 71 12.10 -1.61 -9.04
N PHE A 72 11.96 -2.86 -9.49
CA PHE A 72 12.63 -3.98 -8.86
C PHE A 72 14.14 -3.92 -9.02
N ARG A 73 14.61 -3.47 -10.18
CA ARG A 73 16.03 -3.22 -10.44
C ARG A 73 16.58 -2.12 -9.52
N ASP A 74 15.89 -0.99 -9.48
CA ASP A 74 16.32 0.19 -8.72
C ASP A 74 16.21 -0.05 -7.21
N ALA A 75 15.21 -0.82 -6.75
CA ALA A 75 15.11 -1.27 -5.36
C ALA A 75 16.29 -2.16 -4.93
N ALA A 76 16.91 -2.87 -5.89
CA ALA A 76 18.09 -3.68 -5.65
C ALA A 76 19.42 -2.91 -5.81
N LEU A 77 19.40 -1.60 -6.18
CA LEU A 77 20.60 -0.78 -6.22
C LEU A 77 20.99 -0.31 -4.81
N LEU A 78 22.24 -0.53 -4.43
CA LEU A 78 22.78 -0.07 -3.15
C LEU A 78 23.03 1.44 -3.13
N ASP A 79 23.32 2.01 -4.29
CA ASP A 79 23.65 3.44 -4.46
C ASP A 79 22.41 4.31 -4.78
N GLY A 80 21.21 3.73 -4.68
CA GLY A 80 19.93 4.40 -4.94
C GLY A 80 19.44 4.25 -6.38
N ALA A 81 18.16 4.60 -6.60
CA ALA A 81 17.53 4.48 -7.91
C ALA A 81 18.13 5.42 -8.94
N ASP A 82 18.16 4.98 -10.20
CA ASP A 82 18.69 5.77 -11.32
C ASP A 82 17.64 6.76 -11.85
N SER A 83 16.36 6.35 -11.94
CA SER A 83 15.30 7.20 -12.48
C SER A 83 14.61 8.05 -11.41
N PRO A 84 14.24 9.33 -11.72
CA PRO A 84 13.47 10.16 -10.78
C PRO A 84 12.14 9.53 -10.35
N ALA A 85 11.40 8.91 -11.28
CA ALA A 85 10.14 8.24 -10.99
C ALA A 85 10.33 7.03 -10.06
N ALA A 86 11.37 6.21 -10.28
CA ALA A 86 11.68 5.11 -9.38
C ALA A 86 12.09 5.60 -7.99
N LYS A 87 12.86 6.69 -7.90
CA LYS A 87 13.20 7.33 -6.61
C LYS A 87 11.95 7.67 -5.82
N GLU A 88 10.98 8.26 -6.48
CA GLU A 88 9.74 8.71 -5.83
C GLU A 88 8.88 7.53 -5.35
N VAL A 89 8.78 6.48 -6.14
CA VAL A 89 8.11 5.24 -5.73
C VAL A 89 8.82 4.58 -4.53
N LEU A 90 10.15 4.56 -4.52
CA LEU A 90 10.91 4.02 -3.40
C LEU A 90 10.75 4.88 -2.13
N ARG A 91 10.63 6.20 -2.25
CA ARG A 91 10.32 7.11 -1.14
C ARG A 91 8.93 6.84 -0.56
N TYR A 92 7.94 6.57 -1.40
CA TYR A 92 6.61 6.17 -0.93
C TYR A 92 6.68 4.92 -0.05
N ARG A 93 7.40 3.87 -0.50
CA ARG A 93 7.62 2.65 0.29
C ARG A 93 8.30 2.96 1.62
N GLN A 94 9.32 3.83 1.62
CA GLN A 94 9.99 4.27 2.85
C GLN A 94 9.04 5.04 3.77
N ALA A 95 8.22 5.93 3.24
CA ALA A 95 7.23 6.70 4.00
C ALA A 95 6.18 5.77 4.65
N LEU A 96 5.68 4.77 3.91
CA LEU A 96 4.78 3.76 4.46
C LEU A 96 5.43 2.98 5.61
N ARG A 97 6.71 2.62 5.47
CA ARG A 97 7.46 1.92 6.51
C ARG A 97 7.65 2.78 7.77
N VAL A 98 8.02 4.05 7.61
CA VAL A 98 8.14 5.01 8.72
C VAL A 98 6.82 5.10 9.50
N GLY A 99 5.70 5.25 8.80
CA GLY A 99 4.38 5.30 9.43
C GLY A 99 4.01 3.98 10.12
N TYR A 100 4.27 2.85 9.47
CA TYR A 100 4.01 1.52 10.04
C TYR A 100 4.80 1.29 11.34
N GLU A 101 6.08 1.62 11.36
CA GLU A 101 6.93 1.50 12.56
C GLU A 101 6.42 2.40 13.70
N ALA A 102 5.99 3.63 13.39
CA ALA A 102 5.44 4.56 14.37
C ALA A 102 4.14 4.03 15.00
N VAL A 103 3.18 3.65 14.17
CA VAL A 103 1.88 3.11 14.60
C VAL A 103 2.03 1.78 15.35
N SER A 104 2.91 0.89 14.90
CA SER A 104 3.16 -0.40 15.56
C SER A 104 3.70 -0.24 16.97
N ARG A 105 4.46 0.83 17.23
CA ARG A 105 5.03 1.12 18.53
C ARG A 105 4.02 1.72 19.51
N THR A 106 3.15 2.61 19.04
CA THR A 106 2.28 3.42 19.90
C THR A 106 0.82 2.99 19.89
N GLY A 107 0.37 2.35 18.81
CA GLY A 107 -1.05 2.07 18.56
C GLY A 107 -1.85 3.30 18.14
N LEU A 108 -1.22 4.47 18.00
CA LEU A 108 -1.83 5.75 17.64
C LEU A 108 -1.27 6.26 16.32
N LEU A 109 -2.04 7.11 15.64
CA LEU A 109 -1.59 7.85 14.47
C LEU A 109 -1.71 9.35 14.76
N THR A 110 -0.59 9.98 15.03
CA THR A 110 -0.53 11.40 15.42
C THR A 110 -0.20 12.31 14.23
N VAL A 111 -0.44 13.61 14.40
CA VAL A 111 0.02 14.64 13.43
C VAL A 111 1.53 14.55 13.21
N ASN A 112 2.31 14.29 14.25
CA ASN A 112 3.77 14.15 14.13
C ASN A 112 4.17 12.91 13.29
N ASP A 113 3.41 11.81 13.38
CA ASP A 113 3.62 10.64 12.53
C ASP A 113 3.29 10.96 11.07
N ILE A 114 2.20 11.67 10.81
CA ILE A 114 1.82 12.13 9.47
C ILE A 114 2.90 13.08 8.88
N LEU A 115 3.43 13.99 9.68
CA LEU A 115 4.55 14.86 9.29
C LEU A 115 5.80 14.03 8.96
N SER A 116 6.11 13.01 9.75
CA SER A 116 7.25 12.11 9.51
C SER A 116 7.08 11.29 8.23
N VAL A 117 5.87 10.83 7.94
CA VAL A 117 5.50 10.15 6.68
C VAL A 117 5.73 11.08 5.49
N GLN A 118 5.22 12.30 5.55
CA GLN A 118 5.37 13.30 4.48
C GLN A 118 6.83 13.71 4.27
N ASN A 119 7.59 13.89 5.34
CA ASN A 119 9.03 14.16 5.27
C ASN A 119 9.77 13.03 4.56
N ALA A 120 9.49 11.76 4.89
CA ALA A 120 10.08 10.61 4.23
C ALA A 120 9.68 10.52 2.74
N LEU A 121 8.45 10.92 2.40
CA LEU A 121 7.94 10.92 1.03
C LEU A 121 8.59 12.00 0.17
N GLU A 122 8.63 13.24 0.66
CA GLU A 122 9.09 14.41 -0.11
C GLU A 122 10.57 14.77 0.13
N GLN A 123 11.22 14.08 1.07
CA GLN A 123 12.63 14.31 1.45
C GLN A 123 12.87 15.76 1.86
N ASN A 124 11.90 16.36 2.53
CA ASN A 124 12.03 17.70 3.11
C ASN A 124 11.24 17.80 4.42
N ASP A 125 11.59 18.72 5.27
CA ASP A 125 10.98 19.01 6.58
C ASP A 125 10.22 20.34 6.61
N ALA A 126 9.63 20.72 5.47
CA ALA A 126 8.87 21.96 5.33
C ALA A 126 7.64 22.01 6.27
N GLY A 127 7.11 20.85 6.64
CA GLY A 127 5.92 20.72 7.46
C GLY A 127 4.66 21.19 6.73
N PHE A 128 3.70 21.71 7.47
CA PHE A 128 2.48 22.27 6.86
C PHE A 128 2.81 23.49 6.01
N ARG A 129 2.07 23.65 4.91
CA ARG A 129 2.19 24.83 4.06
C ARG A 129 1.88 26.11 4.83
N LYS A 130 2.68 27.15 4.60
CA LYS A 130 2.61 28.46 5.29
C LYS A 130 2.23 29.58 4.35
N VAL A 131 2.32 29.34 3.03
CA VAL A 131 2.03 30.34 1.99
C VAL A 131 0.59 30.19 1.53
N PRO A 132 -0.21 31.26 1.51
CA PRO A 132 -1.57 31.23 1.01
C PRO A 132 -1.60 31.12 -0.52
N GLY A 133 -2.80 30.81 -1.09
CA GLY A 133 -3.02 30.79 -2.54
C GLY A 133 -2.90 29.40 -3.17
N THR A 134 -2.88 28.32 -2.40
CA THR A 134 -2.99 26.96 -2.93
C THR A 134 -4.34 26.77 -3.61
N LEU A 135 -4.31 26.28 -4.85
CA LEU A 135 -5.49 26.00 -5.67
C LEU A 135 -5.34 24.61 -6.28
N LEU A 136 -6.36 23.77 -6.13
CA LEU A 136 -6.42 22.51 -6.85
C LEU A 136 -7.08 22.75 -8.21
N ARG A 137 -6.44 22.26 -9.27
CA ARG A 137 -6.86 22.50 -10.64
C ARG A 137 -7.13 21.19 -11.37
N ASP A 138 -8.08 21.20 -12.28
CA ASP A 138 -8.29 20.10 -13.22
C ASP A 138 -7.24 20.10 -14.35
N ASN A 139 -7.31 19.09 -15.22
CA ASN A 139 -6.42 18.95 -16.37
C ASN A 139 -6.53 20.11 -17.39
N PHE A 140 -7.56 20.94 -17.27
CA PHE A 140 -7.77 22.13 -18.09
C PHE A 140 -7.32 23.43 -17.41
N GLY A 141 -6.72 23.32 -16.21
CA GLY A 141 -6.23 24.45 -15.42
C GLY A 141 -7.33 25.21 -14.67
N ARG A 142 -8.60 24.74 -14.67
CA ARG A 142 -9.69 25.36 -13.92
C ARG A 142 -9.58 24.99 -12.46
N THR A 143 -9.78 25.97 -11.57
CA THR A 143 -9.81 25.73 -10.13
C THR A 143 -11.03 24.90 -9.75
N VAL A 144 -10.81 23.72 -9.22
CA VAL A 144 -11.87 22.81 -8.74
C VAL A 144 -12.05 22.88 -7.22
N TYR A 145 -11.01 23.25 -6.49
CA TYR A 145 -11.09 23.41 -5.05
C TYR A 145 -10.03 24.39 -4.52
N THR A 146 -10.42 25.16 -3.50
CA THR A 146 -9.52 26.05 -2.76
C THR A 146 -9.43 25.55 -1.32
N PRO A 147 -8.29 24.92 -0.93
CA PRO A 147 -8.08 24.44 0.43
C PRO A 147 -8.06 25.59 1.45
N PRO A 148 -8.22 25.26 2.75
CA PRO A 148 -8.16 26.25 3.85
C PRO A 148 -6.91 27.12 3.82
N ALA A 149 -7.00 28.31 4.43
CA ALA A 149 -5.84 29.15 4.63
C ALA A 149 -4.82 28.47 5.57
N PRO A 150 -3.52 28.74 5.43
CA PRO A 150 -2.46 28.05 6.19
C PRO A 150 -2.59 28.13 7.71
N ASP A 151 -3.09 29.22 8.24
CA ASP A 151 -3.30 29.44 9.67
C ASP A 151 -4.36 28.52 10.29
N ALA A 152 -5.28 28.03 9.50
CA ALA A 152 -6.29 27.06 9.95
C ALA A 152 -5.79 25.60 9.99
N ILE A 153 -4.71 25.27 9.26
CA ILE A 153 -4.27 23.89 9.09
C ILE A 153 -3.93 23.19 10.42
N PRO A 154 -3.17 23.80 11.35
CA PRO A 154 -2.82 23.12 12.59
C PRO A 154 -4.05 22.71 13.41
N ALA A 155 -5.06 23.56 13.49
CA ALA A 155 -6.30 23.25 14.20
C ALA A 155 -7.08 22.11 13.49
N LEU A 156 -7.23 22.19 12.17
CA LEU A 156 -7.94 21.16 11.37
C LEU A 156 -7.25 19.79 11.45
N MET A 157 -5.91 19.78 11.44
CA MET A 157 -5.15 18.53 11.58
C MET A 157 -5.21 17.99 13.00
N GLY A 158 -5.24 18.83 14.03
CA GLY A 158 -5.45 18.41 15.41
C GLY A 158 -6.86 17.84 15.64
N ASP A 159 -7.89 18.41 14.98
CA ASP A 159 -9.25 17.85 15.00
C ASP A 159 -9.29 16.48 14.31
N LEU A 160 -8.60 16.34 13.18
CA LEU A 160 -8.49 15.09 12.46
C LEU A 160 -7.76 14.01 13.28
N GLU A 161 -6.67 14.37 13.98
CA GLU A 161 -5.95 13.46 14.87
C GLU A 161 -6.86 12.93 15.99
N ARG A 162 -7.64 13.80 16.63
CA ARG A 162 -8.62 13.38 17.65
C ARG A 162 -9.68 12.44 17.08
N PHE A 163 -10.16 12.71 15.87
CA PHE A 163 -11.10 11.84 15.18
C PHE A 163 -10.47 10.49 14.83
N ILE A 164 -9.23 10.45 14.33
CA ILE A 164 -8.48 9.23 14.02
C ILE A 164 -8.34 8.33 15.25
N ASN A 165 -7.91 8.91 16.38
CA ASN A 165 -7.56 8.15 17.58
C ASN A 165 -8.76 7.85 18.52
N GLY A 166 -9.96 8.26 18.14
CA GLY A 166 -11.18 7.93 18.90
C GLY A 166 -11.42 8.84 20.10
N ASP A 167 -10.75 10.01 20.17
CA ASP A 167 -10.91 11.01 21.24
C ASP A 167 -12.24 11.78 21.12
N VAL A 168 -13.07 11.42 20.16
CA VAL A 168 -14.37 12.02 19.90
C VAL A 168 -15.43 10.93 19.80
N ASP A 169 -16.62 11.21 20.32
CA ASP A 169 -17.77 10.30 20.22
C ASP A 169 -18.36 10.39 18.80
N PHE A 170 -18.11 9.35 18.01
CA PHE A 170 -18.65 9.19 16.66
C PHE A 170 -18.90 7.71 16.37
N ALA A 171 -20.16 7.29 16.56
CA ALA A 171 -20.57 5.88 16.51
C ALA A 171 -20.69 5.38 15.06
N ALA A 172 -19.57 5.20 14.35
CA ALA A 172 -19.54 4.58 13.02
C ALA A 172 -18.44 3.52 12.95
N ASP A 173 -18.66 2.53 12.08
CA ASP A 173 -17.67 1.49 11.81
C ASP A 173 -16.32 2.10 11.35
N PRO A 174 -15.18 1.52 11.75
CA PRO A 174 -13.86 2.02 11.35
C PRO A 174 -13.66 2.16 9.84
N LEU A 175 -14.24 1.31 8.99
CA LEU A 175 -14.12 1.46 7.53
C LEU A 175 -14.87 2.69 7.02
N ILE A 176 -16.01 3.03 7.63
CA ILE A 176 -16.74 4.28 7.34
C ILE A 176 -15.88 5.46 7.81
N ARG A 177 -15.37 5.42 9.04
CA ARG A 177 -14.48 6.47 9.57
C ARG A 177 -13.24 6.67 8.68
N MET A 178 -12.63 5.60 8.15
CA MET A 178 -11.52 5.71 7.20
C MET A 178 -11.89 6.54 5.96
N ALA A 179 -13.08 6.31 5.39
CA ALA A 179 -13.54 7.08 4.25
C ALA A 179 -13.71 8.57 4.57
N LEU A 180 -14.23 8.88 5.77
CA LEU A 180 -14.37 10.25 6.26
C LEU A 180 -13.01 10.91 6.51
N ILE A 181 -12.08 10.21 7.15
CA ILE A 181 -10.69 10.66 7.41
C ILE A 181 -10.00 11.01 6.10
N HIS A 182 -10.10 10.13 5.11
CA HIS A 182 -9.46 10.34 3.81
C HIS A 182 -9.99 11.61 3.13
N HIS A 183 -11.31 11.78 3.05
CA HIS A 183 -11.91 12.98 2.47
C HIS A 183 -11.50 14.26 3.22
N GLN A 184 -11.49 14.22 4.57
CA GLN A 184 -11.13 15.37 5.38
C GLN A 184 -9.67 15.76 5.17
N PHE A 185 -8.75 14.79 5.15
CA PHE A 185 -7.34 15.02 4.87
C PHE A 185 -7.13 15.65 3.50
N GLU A 186 -7.75 15.10 2.45
CA GLU A 186 -7.70 15.63 1.08
C GLU A 186 -8.30 17.05 0.99
N SER A 187 -9.27 17.37 1.83
CA SER A 187 -9.89 18.70 1.87
C SER A 187 -9.08 19.72 2.66
N VAL A 188 -8.43 19.33 3.76
CA VAL A 188 -7.47 20.18 4.48
C VAL A 188 -6.24 20.47 3.61
N HIS A 189 -5.78 19.50 2.86
CA HIS A 189 -4.65 19.61 1.92
C HIS A 189 -3.44 20.29 2.57
N PRO A 190 -2.88 19.69 3.65
CA PRO A 190 -2.02 20.41 4.59
C PRO A 190 -0.62 20.73 4.07
N PHE A 191 -0.15 20.07 3.03
CA PHE A 191 1.22 20.13 2.53
C PHE A 191 1.36 20.89 1.21
N TYR A 192 2.57 21.26 0.86
CA TYR A 192 2.89 21.86 -0.44
C TYR A 192 2.79 20.82 -1.56
N ASP A 193 3.25 19.59 -1.29
CA ASP A 193 3.21 18.44 -2.20
C ASP A 193 3.00 17.13 -1.43
N GLY A 194 2.66 16.04 -2.15
CA GLY A 194 2.51 14.71 -1.58
C GLY A 194 1.22 14.49 -0.79
N ASN A 195 0.23 15.41 -0.83
CA ASN A 195 -1.01 15.26 -0.04
C ASN A 195 -1.75 13.97 -0.38
N GLY A 196 -2.02 13.69 -1.65
CA GLY A 196 -2.74 12.48 -2.06
C GLY A 196 -2.00 11.20 -1.64
N ARG A 197 -0.68 11.15 -1.84
CA ARG A 197 0.15 10.00 -1.44
C ARG A 197 0.15 9.82 0.08
N THR A 198 0.32 10.90 0.86
CA THR A 198 0.24 10.87 2.31
C THR A 198 -1.14 10.44 2.78
N GLY A 199 -2.22 10.96 2.21
CA GLY A 199 -3.60 10.58 2.55
C GLY A 199 -3.88 9.09 2.34
N ARG A 200 -3.34 8.50 1.26
CA ARG A 200 -3.46 7.05 1.02
C ARG A 200 -2.66 6.22 2.02
N ILE A 201 -1.47 6.69 2.44
CA ILE A 201 -0.72 6.06 3.53
C ILE A 201 -1.51 6.16 4.85
N VAL A 202 -2.10 7.31 5.17
CA VAL A 202 -2.93 7.52 6.37
C VAL A 202 -4.07 6.49 6.45
N ASN A 203 -4.72 6.16 5.32
CA ASN A 203 -5.77 5.13 5.31
C ASN A 203 -5.24 3.78 5.80
N VAL A 204 -4.11 3.33 5.26
CA VAL A 204 -3.51 2.03 5.64
C VAL A 204 -3.09 2.06 7.11
N LEU A 205 -2.46 3.14 7.56
CA LEU A 205 -2.03 3.29 8.96
C LEU A 205 -3.22 3.32 9.91
N TYR A 206 -4.32 3.96 9.53
CA TYR A 206 -5.55 3.95 10.31
C TYR A 206 -6.13 2.53 10.48
N LEU A 207 -6.14 1.72 9.41
CA LEU A 207 -6.59 0.33 9.52
C LEU A 207 -5.73 -0.51 10.48
N LEU A 208 -4.45 -0.20 10.60
CA LEU A 208 -3.54 -0.82 11.57
C LEU A 208 -3.90 -0.39 13.01
N THR A 209 -4.14 0.91 13.27
CA THR A 209 -4.57 1.37 14.61
C THR A 209 -5.86 0.74 15.05
N GLN A 210 -6.78 0.50 14.12
CA GLN A 210 -8.07 -0.17 14.37
C GLN A 210 -7.96 -1.70 14.43
N ARG A 211 -6.75 -2.26 14.29
CA ARG A 211 -6.49 -3.71 14.26
C ARG A 211 -7.30 -4.47 13.20
N LEU A 212 -7.73 -3.76 12.16
CA LEU A 212 -8.33 -4.38 10.99
C LEU A 212 -7.30 -5.06 10.10
N LEU A 213 -6.04 -4.62 10.21
CA LEU A 213 -4.85 -5.24 9.65
C LEU A 213 -3.76 -5.32 10.72
N ASP A 214 -2.84 -6.28 10.60
CA ASP A 214 -1.64 -6.39 11.43
C ASP A 214 -0.38 -5.88 10.71
N ILE A 215 -0.43 -5.86 9.37
CA ILE A 215 0.62 -5.35 8.48
C ILE A 215 0.00 -4.51 7.35
N PRO A 216 0.74 -3.55 6.76
CA PRO A 216 0.21 -2.65 5.74
C PRO A 216 0.13 -3.35 4.38
N ILE A 217 -0.97 -4.04 4.09
CA ILE A 217 -1.16 -4.86 2.86
C ILE A 217 -2.47 -4.60 2.11
N LEU A 218 -3.28 -3.64 2.52
CA LEU A 218 -4.44 -3.20 1.73
C LEU A 218 -4.05 -1.98 0.91
N TYR A 219 -4.06 -2.12 -0.39
CA TYR A 219 -3.56 -1.12 -1.32
C TYR A 219 -4.64 -0.65 -2.29
N MET A 220 -5.33 0.43 -1.91
CA MET A 220 -6.48 0.95 -2.66
C MET A 220 -6.08 1.74 -3.91
N SER A 221 -4.79 2.08 -4.07
CA SER A 221 -4.36 2.97 -5.17
C SER A 221 -4.62 2.37 -6.54
N ARG A 222 -4.49 1.05 -6.72
CA ARG A 222 -4.85 0.39 -7.99
C ARG A 222 -6.31 0.61 -8.38
N GLN A 223 -7.23 0.47 -7.43
CA GLN A 223 -8.65 0.71 -7.69
C GLN A 223 -8.91 2.19 -7.98
N ILE A 224 -8.24 3.10 -7.29
CA ILE A 224 -8.33 4.54 -7.54
C ILE A 224 -7.83 4.88 -8.94
N VAL A 225 -6.70 4.30 -9.39
CA VAL A 225 -6.18 4.49 -10.77
C VAL A 225 -7.22 4.07 -11.81
N ARG A 226 -7.85 2.91 -11.63
CA ARG A 226 -8.88 2.37 -12.55
C ARG A 226 -10.15 3.22 -12.60
N THR A 227 -10.45 3.91 -11.51
CA THR A 227 -11.70 4.68 -11.33
C THR A 227 -11.42 6.15 -11.01
N LYS A 228 -10.32 6.70 -11.54
CA LYS A 228 -9.77 8.01 -11.18
C LYS A 228 -10.80 9.13 -11.32
N ASP A 229 -11.56 9.15 -12.41
CA ASP A 229 -12.59 10.16 -12.65
C ASP A 229 -13.73 10.06 -11.61
N THR A 230 -14.14 8.83 -11.24
CA THR A 230 -15.16 8.62 -10.22
C THR A 230 -14.68 9.08 -8.85
N TYR A 231 -13.43 8.77 -8.49
CA TYR A 231 -12.81 9.19 -7.25
C TYR A 231 -12.81 10.71 -7.09
N TYR A 232 -12.31 11.45 -8.06
CA TYR A 232 -12.26 12.92 -7.98
C TYR A 232 -13.66 13.56 -8.05
N ARG A 233 -14.56 13.00 -8.84
CA ARG A 233 -15.95 13.46 -8.90
C ARG A 233 -16.65 13.30 -7.55
N LEU A 234 -16.46 12.17 -6.86
CA LEU A 234 -17.08 11.94 -5.56
C LEU A 234 -16.44 12.77 -4.45
N LEU A 235 -15.11 12.97 -4.47
CA LEU A 235 -14.45 13.95 -3.59
C LEU A 235 -15.10 15.33 -3.70
N GLN A 236 -15.37 15.77 -4.92
CA GLN A 236 -15.96 17.08 -5.17
C GLN A 236 -17.46 17.10 -4.79
N ALA A 237 -18.21 16.03 -5.05
CA ALA A 237 -19.62 15.94 -4.69
C ALA A 237 -19.85 16.05 -3.16
N VAL A 238 -18.93 15.53 -2.35
CA VAL A 238 -19.00 15.77 -0.89
C VAL A 238 -18.83 17.23 -0.55
N ARG A 239 -17.91 17.94 -1.21
CA ARG A 239 -17.63 19.36 -0.95
C ARG A 239 -18.76 20.29 -1.39
N GLU A 240 -19.40 19.97 -2.51
CA GLU A 240 -20.43 20.83 -3.13
C GLU A 240 -21.84 20.45 -2.73
N GLU A 241 -22.12 19.16 -2.61
CA GLU A 241 -23.45 18.59 -2.47
C GLU A 241 -23.66 17.84 -1.15
N ASN A 242 -22.63 17.75 -0.29
CA ASN A 242 -22.66 16.97 0.95
C ASN A 242 -22.99 15.48 0.70
N ALA A 243 -22.53 14.93 -0.45
CA ALA A 243 -22.82 13.56 -0.92
C ALA A 243 -21.92 12.49 -0.26
N TRP A 244 -21.93 12.46 1.08
CA TRP A 244 -21.08 11.56 1.86
C TRP A 244 -21.39 10.07 1.64
N GLU A 245 -22.68 9.73 1.46
CA GLU A 245 -23.10 8.35 1.32
C GLU A 245 -22.48 7.70 0.07
N ALA A 246 -22.51 8.40 -1.06
CA ALA A 246 -21.91 7.93 -2.31
C ALA A 246 -20.38 7.80 -2.21
N TRP A 247 -19.74 8.70 -1.47
CA TRP A 247 -18.31 8.64 -1.17
C TRP A 247 -17.96 7.42 -0.31
N VAL A 248 -18.69 7.22 0.78
CA VAL A 248 -18.47 6.08 1.70
C VAL A 248 -18.71 4.76 0.98
N GLU A 249 -19.78 4.64 0.18
CA GLU A 249 -20.07 3.45 -0.63
C GLU A 249 -18.91 3.14 -1.59
N TYR A 250 -18.40 4.16 -2.29
CA TYR A 250 -17.25 4.03 -3.18
C TYR A 250 -16.00 3.51 -2.44
N MET A 251 -15.67 4.10 -1.28
CA MET A 251 -14.50 3.72 -0.50
C MET A 251 -14.61 2.30 0.05
N LEU A 252 -15.79 1.89 0.54
CA LEU A 252 -16.06 0.51 0.97
C LEU A 252 -15.93 -0.48 -0.20
N GLY A 253 -16.43 -0.09 -1.37
CA GLY A 253 -16.27 -0.85 -2.60
C GLY A 253 -14.79 -1.02 -2.99
N ALA A 254 -13.99 0.04 -2.87
CA ALA A 254 -12.56 -0.02 -3.11
C ALA A 254 -11.84 -0.96 -2.13
N VAL A 255 -12.18 -0.90 -0.83
CA VAL A 255 -11.66 -1.85 0.17
C VAL A 255 -11.98 -3.30 -0.22
N ALA A 256 -13.24 -3.58 -0.56
CA ALA A 256 -13.68 -4.95 -0.91
C ALA A 256 -12.94 -5.50 -2.14
N VAL A 257 -12.81 -4.69 -3.20
CA VAL A 257 -12.12 -5.09 -4.43
C VAL A 257 -10.64 -5.35 -4.17
N THR A 258 -9.97 -4.41 -3.52
CA THR A 258 -8.51 -4.51 -3.29
C THR A 258 -8.15 -5.56 -2.25
N ALA A 259 -9.00 -5.81 -1.25
CA ALA A 259 -8.81 -6.92 -0.33
C ALA A 259 -8.90 -8.27 -1.06
N ARG A 260 -9.85 -8.44 -1.98
CA ARG A 260 -9.97 -9.66 -2.79
C ARG A 260 -8.77 -9.86 -3.71
N GLU A 261 -8.28 -8.80 -4.35
CA GLU A 261 -7.05 -8.87 -5.16
C GLU A 261 -5.84 -9.24 -4.29
N GLY A 262 -5.76 -8.68 -3.09
CA GLY A 262 -4.74 -9.02 -2.09
C GLY A 262 -4.78 -10.48 -1.66
N ILE A 263 -5.98 -11.06 -1.46
CA ILE A 263 -6.15 -12.49 -1.14
C ILE A 263 -5.57 -13.37 -2.25
N VAL A 264 -5.85 -13.04 -3.51
CA VAL A 264 -5.30 -13.77 -4.67
C VAL A 264 -3.78 -13.68 -4.70
N ALA A 265 -3.22 -12.48 -4.54
CA ALA A 265 -1.78 -12.25 -4.56
C ALA A 265 -1.06 -12.97 -3.40
N VAL A 266 -1.57 -12.85 -2.17
CA VAL A 266 -1.00 -13.51 -0.97
C VAL A 266 -1.07 -15.02 -1.09
N SER A 267 -2.19 -15.58 -1.60
CA SER A 267 -2.32 -17.02 -1.87
C SER A 267 -1.27 -17.50 -2.86
N ALA A 268 -1.11 -16.80 -3.97
CA ALA A 268 -0.13 -17.14 -5.00
C ALA A 268 1.31 -17.05 -4.48
N ILE A 269 1.63 -16.00 -3.69
CA ILE A 269 2.96 -15.86 -3.04
C ILE A 269 3.21 -17.02 -2.08
N ARG A 270 2.23 -17.39 -1.24
CA ARG A 270 2.32 -18.52 -0.32
C ARG A 270 2.61 -19.82 -1.07
N ASP A 271 1.86 -20.10 -2.11
CA ASP A 271 1.98 -21.34 -2.87
C ASP A 271 3.32 -21.41 -3.62
N ALA A 272 3.79 -20.30 -4.19
CA ALA A 272 5.11 -20.18 -4.80
C ALA A 272 6.24 -20.40 -3.79
N LEU A 273 6.11 -19.79 -2.58
CA LEU A 273 7.06 -19.97 -1.48
C LEU A 273 7.16 -21.43 -1.04
N LEU A 274 6.01 -22.10 -0.84
CA LEU A 274 5.97 -23.51 -0.45
C LEU A 274 6.55 -24.41 -1.54
N THR A 275 6.22 -24.18 -2.81
CA THR A 275 6.78 -24.93 -3.93
C THR A 275 8.30 -24.78 -4.01
N THR A 276 8.81 -23.53 -3.94
CA THR A 276 10.25 -23.26 -3.93
C THR A 276 10.95 -23.92 -2.75
N LYS A 277 10.35 -23.83 -1.57
CA LYS A 277 10.84 -24.50 -0.36
C LYS A 277 10.97 -26.01 -0.53
N HIS A 278 9.95 -26.66 -1.09
CA HIS A 278 9.97 -28.10 -1.35
C HIS A 278 11.03 -28.49 -2.38
N LEU A 279 11.17 -27.76 -3.47
CA LEU A 279 12.18 -28.00 -4.49
C LEU A 279 13.60 -27.89 -3.93
N ILE A 280 13.90 -26.82 -3.18
CA ILE A 280 15.24 -26.65 -2.58
C ILE A 280 15.53 -27.73 -1.54
N ARG A 281 14.55 -28.12 -0.71
CA ARG A 281 14.75 -29.21 0.27
C ARG A 281 14.98 -30.56 -0.39
N ALA A 282 14.30 -30.85 -1.50
CA ALA A 282 14.45 -32.13 -2.19
C ALA A 282 15.78 -32.22 -2.95
N ASN A 283 16.14 -31.16 -3.70
CA ASN A 283 17.25 -31.22 -4.64
C ASN A 283 18.57 -30.69 -4.03
N HIS A 284 18.49 -29.77 -3.04
CA HIS A 284 19.63 -29.02 -2.53
C HIS A 284 19.61 -28.93 -1.00
N LYS A 285 19.42 -30.05 -0.33
CA LYS A 285 19.28 -30.13 1.14
C LYS A 285 20.39 -29.37 1.92
N ALA A 286 21.62 -29.38 1.41
CA ALA A 286 22.76 -28.75 2.08
C ALA A 286 22.73 -27.23 2.08
N MET A 287 21.98 -26.59 1.13
CA MET A 287 21.86 -25.13 1.09
C MET A 287 20.50 -24.63 1.60
N TYR A 288 19.61 -25.55 1.95
CA TYR A 288 18.29 -25.19 2.44
C TYR A 288 18.39 -24.49 3.80
N SER A 289 17.85 -23.28 3.90
CA SER A 289 17.51 -22.61 5.15
C SER A 289 16.22 -21.84 4.99
N GLN A 290 15.52 -21.53 6.07
CA GLN A 290 14.33 -20.68 6.01
C GLN A 290 14.71 -19.25 5.62
N ASP A 291 15.90 -18.78 6.05
CA ASP A 291 16.41 -17.46 5.74
C ASP A 291 16.68 -17.29 4.23
N LEU A 292 17.20 -18.33 3.56
CA LEU A 292 17.34 -18.31 2.11
C LEU A 292 15.98 -18.13 1.40
N ILE A 293 14.95 -18.89 1.82
CA ILE A 293 13.61 -18.76 1.25
C ILE A 293 13.06 -17.38 1.51
N ASN A 294 13.17 -16.86 2.74
CA ASN A 294 12.70 -15.52 3.10
C ASN A 294 13.38 -14.44 2.25
N SER A 295 14.71 -14.50 2.12
CA SER A 295 15.49 -13.55 1.30
C SER A 295 15.04 -13.54 -0.16
N LEU A 296 14.87 -14.73 -0.77
CA LEU A 296 14.43 -14.87 -2.16
C LEU A 296 13.03 -14.29 -2.40
N PHE A 297 12.14 -14.34 -1.41
CA PHE A 297 10.78 -13.82 -1.54
C PHE A 297 10.59 -12.39 -1.04
N THR A 298 11.55 -11.84 -0.28
CA THR A 298 11.59 -10.43 0.08
C THR A 298 12.08 -9.58 -1.10
N HIS A 299 13.01 -10.12 -1.90
CA HIS A 299 13.64 -9.40 -3.00
C HIS A 299 13.29 -10.01 -4.36
N PRO A 300 12.31 -9.46 -5.12
CA PRO A 300 12.02 -9.94 -6.48
C PRO A 300 13.26 -9.97 -7.37
N TYR A 301 14.14 -8.96 -7.22
CA TYR A 301 15.47 -8.89 -7.84
C TYR A 301 16.50 -8.94 -6.72
N THR A 302 17.20 -10.06 -6.59
CA THR A 302 18.22 -10.23 -5.55
C THR A 302 19.64 -10.13 -6.13
N LYS A 303 20.59 -9.87 -5.23
CA LYS A 303 22.04 -9.80 -5.51
C LYS A 303 22.81 -10.71 -4.57
N ILE A 304 24.04 -11.08 -4.95
CA ILE A 304 24.94 -11.86 -4.11
C ILE A 304 25.09 -11.22 -2.72
N GLN A 305 25.22 -9.89 -2.66
CA GLN A 305 25.39 -9.15 -1.39
C GLN A 305 24.21 -9.29 -0.44
N PHE A 306 22.98 -9.39 -0.93
CA PHE A 306 21.80 -9.59 -0.07
C PHE A 306 21.89 -10.97 0.62
N ILE A 307 22.20 -12.01 -0.14
CA ILE A 307 22.39 -13.35 0.42
C ILE A 307 23.57 -13.42 1.39
N GLU A 308 24.69 -12.72 1.11
CA GLU A 308 25.83 -12.60 2.04
C GLU A 308 25.39 -12.01 3.38
N GLN A 309 24.67 -10.89 3.35
CA GLN A 309 24.28 -10.14 4.54
C GLN A 309 23.18 -10.84 5.35
N GLU A 310 22.13 -11.30 4.66
CA GLU A 310 20.96 -11.87 5.32
C GLU A 310 21.17 -13.29 5.85
N LEU A 311 22.02 -14.07 5.18
CA LEU A 311 22.36 -15.44 5.63
C LEU A 311 23.66 -15.53 6.43
N GLY A 312 24.48 -14.47 6.47
CA GLY A 312 25.79 -14.48 7.13
C GLY A 312 26.78 -15.43 6.48
N VAL A 313 26.67 -15.68 5.17
CA VAL A 313 27.53 -16.60 4.42
C VAL A 313 28.61 -15.86 3.62
N SER A 314 29.67 -16.59 3.21
CA SER A 314 30.70 -16.01 2.35
C SER A 314 30.14 -15.69 0.95
N ARG A 315 30.77 -14.72 0.25
CA ARG A 315 30.44 -14.36 -1.14
C ARG A 315 30.50 -15.58 -2.08
N ILE A 316 31.44 -16.48 -1.87
CA ILE A 316 31.57 -17.72 -2.67
C ILE A 316 30.35 -18.61 -2.46
N THR A 317 29.91 -18.78 -1.21
CA THR A 317 28.72 -19.57 -0.87
C THR A 317 27.45 -18.93 -1.42
N ALA A 318 27.26 -17.61 -1.23
CA ALA A 318 26.13 -16.87 -1.77
C ALA A 318 26.04 -16.98 -3.29
N THR A 319 27.19 -16.79 -4.00
CA THR A 319 27.27 -16.98 -5.45
C THR A 319 26.86 -18.38 -5.85
N LYS A 320 27.40 -19.42 -5.19
CA LYS A 320 27.04 -20.81 -5.48
C LYS A 320 25.55 -21.07 -5.32
N TYR A 321 24.93 -20.54 -4.27
CA TYR A 321 23.49 -20.72 -4.04
C TYR A 321 22.67 -20.13 -5.18
N LEU A 322 22.95 -18.88 -5.56
CA LEU A 322 22.23 -18.22 -6.62
C LEU A 322 22.44 -18.84 -8.01
N GLU A 323 23.66 -19.30 -8.31
CA GLU A 323 23.94 -19.99 -9.59
C GLU A 323 23.21 -21.34 -9.68
N VAL A 324 23.16 -22.11 -8.60
CA VAL A 324 22.41 -23.36 -8.55
C VAL A 324 20.92 -23.12 -8.79
N LEU A 325 20.34 -22.13 -8.09
CA LEU A 325 18.91 -21.80 -8.26
C LEU A 325 18.60 -21.24 -9.65
N ALA A 326 19.56 -20.57 -10.28
CA ALA A 326 19.42 -20.12 -11.66
C ALA A 326 19.50 -21.30 -12.65
N ALA A 327 20.37 -22.27 -12.41
CA ALA A 327 20.46 -23.49 -13.21
C ALA A 327 19.18 -24.36 -13.13
N ASP A 328 18.51 -24.36 -11.98
CA ASP A 328 17.24 -25.06 -11.77
C ASP A 328 16.02 -24.28 -12.33
N GLY A 329 16.21 -23.08 -12.85
CA GLY A 329 15.13 -22.25 -13.40
C GLY A 329 14.21 -21.60 -12.36
N ILE A 330 14.58 -21.64 -11.07
CA ILE A 330 13.88 -20.92 -9.99
C ILE A 330 14.18 -19.41 -10.10
N LEU A 331 15.42 -19.08 -10.43
CA LEU A 331 15.86 -17.71 -10.66
C LEU A 331 16.27 -17.53 -12.13
N SER A 332 16.13 -16.30 -12.64
CA SER A 332 16.73 -15.88 -13.92
C SER A 332 17.91 -14.97 -13.64
N LYS A 333 19.10 -15.36 -14.10
CA LYS A 333 20.29 -14.51 -13.99
C LYS A 333 20.35 -13.51 -15.13
N GLN A 334 20.40 -12.24 -14.81
CA GLN A 334 20.54 -11.16 -15.77
C GLN A 334 21.71 -10.26 -15.40
N ARG A 335 22.51 -9.89 -16.38
CA ARG A 335 23.57 -8.88 -16.22
C ARG A 335 23.06 -7.52 -16.66
N ILE A 336 23.00 -6.58 -15.73
CA ILE A 336 22.61 -5.20 -15.99
C ILE A 336 23.77 -4.29 -15.59
N GLY A 337 24.37 -3.62 -16.57
CA GLY A 337 25.59 -2.85 -16.34
C GLY A 337 26.75 -3.71 -15.81
N ARG A 338 27.25 -3.37 -14.64
CA ARG A 338 28.35 -4.08 -13.96
C ARG A 338 27.88 -5.13 -12.95
N SER A 339 26.57 -5.25 -12.70
CA SER A 339 26.00 -6.10 -11.66
C SER A 339 25.23 -7.29 -12.25
N ASN A 340 25.31 -8.45 -11.58
CA ASN A 340 24.43 -9.59 -11.82
C ASN A 340 23.23 -9.50 -10.88
N TYR A 341 22.04 -9.63 -11.45
CA TYR A 341 20.77 -9.74 -10.74
C TYR A 341 20.24 -11.17 -10.90
N TYR A 342 19.62 -11.67 -9.86
CA TYR A 342 18.93 -12.96 -9.85
C TYR A 342 17.46 -12.70 -9.58
N ILE A 343 16.65 -12.89 -10.60
CA ILE A 343 15.22 -12.55 -10.61
C ILE A 343 14.44 -13.76 -10.17
N ASN A 344 13.65 -13.61 -9.09
CA ASN A 344 12.72 -14.65 -8.65
C ASN A 344 11.55 -14.73 -9.63
N LEU A 345 11.58 -15.73 -10.54
CA LEU A 345 10.58 -15.87 -11.59
C LEU A 345 9.16 -16.08 -11.06
N PRO A 346 8.92 -17.00 -10.10
CA PRO A 346 7.59 -17.15 -9.50
C PRO A 346 7.05 -15.85 -8.88
N LEU A 347 7.86 -15.16 -8.09
CA LEU A 347 7.43 -13.95 -7.40
C LEU A 347 7.17 -12.79 -8.39
N THR A 348 8.08 -12.57 -9.33
CA THR A 348 7.91 -11.49 -10.32
C THR A 348 6.70 -11.72 -11.21
N SER A 349 6.41 -12.96 -11.62
CA SER A 349 5.20 -13.25 -12.40
C SER A 349 3.92 -12.92 -11.63
N ILE A 350 3.87 -13.17 -10.32
CA ILE A 350 2.72 -12.82 -9.47
C ILE A 350 2.57 -11.30 -9.37
N LEU A 351 3.68 -10.59 -9.13
CA LEU A 351 3.67 -9.14 -8.93
C LEU A 351 3.41 -8.34 -10.22
N THR A 352 3.71 -8.92 -11.39
CA THR A 352 3.48 -8.26 -12.69
C THR A 352 2.22 -8.72 -13.39
N ALA A 353 1.54 -9.77 -12.90
CA ALA A 353 0.26 -10.21 -13.45
C ALA A 353 -0.78 -9.10 -13.30
N ASP A 354 -1.37 -8.68 -14.41
CA ASP A 354 -2.53 -7.81 -14.37
C ASP A 354 -3.70 -8.56 -13.71
N ALA A 355 -4.30 -7.94 -12.71
CA ALA A 355 -5.39 -8.54 -11.94
C ALA A 355 -6.63 -8.91 -12.79
N GLU A 356 -6.71 -8.47 -14.03
CA GLU A 356 -7.77 -8.83 -15.00
C GLU A 356 -7.79 -10.33 -15.36
N GLY A 357 -6.63 -11.02 -15.29
CA GLY A 357 -6.55 -12.46 -15.52
C GLY A 357 -6.98 -13.33 -14.34
N ALA A 358 -6.95 -12.82 -13.13
CA ALA A 358 -7.19 -13.60 -11.92
C ALA A 358 -8.67 -13.72 -11.52
N VAL A 359 -9.54 -12.82 -12.00
CA VAL A 359 -10.99 -12.84 -11.69
C VAL A 359 -11.75 -13.84 -12.55
N ALA A 360 -11.15 -14.35 -13.63
CA ALA A 360 -11.81 -15.24 -14.60
C ALA A 360 -11.74 -16.75 -14.29
N ALA A 361 -11.04 -17.19 -13.24
CA ALA A 361 -11.04 -18.60 -12.85
C ALA A 361 -12.25 -18.92 -11.96
N PRO A 362 -13.22 -19.76 -12.41
CA PRO A 362 -14.32 -20.18 -11.56
C PRO A 362 -13.77 -21.01 -10.39
N ARG A 363 -14.19 -20.68 -9.17
CA ARG A 363 -13.96 -21.53 -8.00
C ARG A 363 -14.47 -22.93 -8.32
N ALA A 364 -13.59 -23.92 -8.35
CA ALA A 364 -14.00 -25.32 -8.46
C ALA A 364 -14.87 -25.64 -7.25
N SER A 365 -16.14 -25.97 -7.50
CA SER A 365 -17.06 -26.48 -6.48
C SER A 365 -16.47 -27.77 -5.90
N PRO A 366 -16.46 -27.96 -4.58
CA PRO A 366 -16.07 -29.24 -4.02
C PRO A 366 -17.05 -30.32 -4.50
N SER A 367 -16.53 -31.32 -5.23
CA SER A 367 -17.28 -32.49 -5.61
C SER A 367 -17.72 -33.24 -4.34
N SER A 368 -19.02 -33.34 -4.10
CA SER A 368 -19.57 -34.23 -3.08
C SER A 368 -19.18 -35.67 -3.40
N PRO A 369 -18.69 -36.44 -2.42
CA PRO A 369 -18.52 -37.86 -2.60
C PRO A 369 -19.88 -38.55 -2.61
N ALA A 370 -20.06 -39.44 -3.58
CA ALA A 370 -21.17 -40.38 -3.65
C ALA A 370 -20.99 -41.52 -2.64
#